data_c320a02b98d96bfbfc471e925e4f6902
#
_entry.id   c320a02b98d96bfbfc471e925e4f6902
#
_cell.length_a   1.000
_cell.length_b   1.000
_cell.length_c   1.000
_cell.angle_alpha   90.00
_cell.angle_beta   90.00
_cell.angle_gamma   90.00
#
_symmetry.space_group_name_H-M   'P 1'
#
loop_
_entity.id
_entity.type
_entity.pdbx_description
1 polymer ?
#
loop_
_entity_poly.entity_id
_entity_poly.type
_entity_poly.pdbx_seq_one_letter_code
_entity_poly.pdbx_strand_id
1 'polypeptide(L)'
;MNFRALGIPVLASVLALWGAGCHSAPGKPVQGSEEKRPDQVVDFKTLYGQNCAACHGENGRNGAAVSLANPVYLATAGVANIQRITTDGVPGTSMPPFSKSKGGMLTDQQIAALAGDMVKEWAKPDLMTGQTPPAFASHLPGDAAKGQKAFLTFCARCHGADGTGTVVGGQHIGSLADSAYLSLVSDQALRSIIIAGQPEQGMPDWRSDAIATGARPISDEEITDIVAWIATHRIATPGQPYPQKP
;
A
#
# COMPACT_ATOMS: atom_id res chain seq x y z
N MET A 1 20.47 -38.00 -85.16
CA MET A 1 19.50 -37.00 -84.68
C MET A 1 19.58 -36.93 -83.16
N ASN A 2 20.19 -35.87 -82.59
CA ASN A 2 20.51 -35.74 -81.20
C ASN A 2 19.42 -34.84 -80.50
N PHE A 3 18.60 -35.41 -79.66
CA PHE A 3 17.77 -34.66 -78.75
C PHE A 3 18.55 -34.37 -77.45
N ARG A 4 19.09 -33.17 -77.33
CA ARG A 4 19.72 -32.71 -76.07
C ARG A 4 18.69 -32.15 -75.11
N ALA A 5 18.78 -32.62 -73.93
CA ALA A 5 17.94 -32.26 -72.74
C ALA A 5 18.08 -30.76 -72.44
N LEU A 6 16.99 -30.01 -72.48
CA LEU A 6 16.81 -28.62 -72.04
C LEU A 6 15.77 -28.47 -70.94
N GLY A 7 15.71 -29.42 -70.01
CA GLY A 7 14.63 -29.43 -68.99
C GLY A 7 15.04 -29.21 -67.52
N ILE A 8 16.34 -29.23 -67.19
CA ILE A 8 16.75 -29.27 -65.77
C ILE A 8 16.94 -27.90 -65.07
N PRO A 9 17.35 -26.79 -65.72
CA PRO A 9 17.59 -25.52 -65.00
C PRO A 9 16.32 -24.76 -64.61
N VAL A 10 15.16 -24.98 -65.24
CA VAL A 10 13.93 -24.23 -64.95
C VAL A 10 13.24 -24.75 -63.68
N LEU A 11 13.32 -26.07 -63.38
CA LEU A 11 12.72 -26.64 -62.18
C LEU A 11 13.47 -26.24 -60.90
N ALA A 12 14.80 -26.08 -60.93
CA ALA A 12 15.61 -25.68 -59.81
C ALA A 12 15.38 -24.19 -59.41
N SER A 13 15.08 -23.33 -60.37
CA SER A 13 14.82 -21.90 -60.13
C SER A 13 13.43 -21.65 -59.50
N VAL A 14 12.45 -22.49 -59.74
CA VAL A 14 11.09 -22.38 -59.15
C VAL A 14 11.07 -22.84 -57.71
N LEU A 15 11.86 -23.85 -57.33
CA LEU A 15 11.98 -24.33 -55.94
C LEU A 15 12.73 -23.34 -55.01
N ALA A 16 13.64 -22.52 -55.55
CA ALA A 16 14.38 -21.51 -54.76
C ALA A 16 13.54 -20.27 -54.41
N LEU A 17 12.47 -20.00 -55.14
CA LEU A 17 11.56 -18.87 -54.87
C LEU A 17 10.50 -19.15 -53.78
N TRP A 18 10.29 -20.40 -53.39
CA TRP A 18 9.32 -20.78 -52.34
C TRP A 18 9.93 -20.74 -50.92
N GLY A 19 11.24 -20.67 -50.78
CA GLY A 19 11.90 -20.61 -49.46
C GLY A 19 12.05 -19.19 -48.85
N ALA A 20 11.84 -18.12 -49.63
CA ALA A 20 12.09 -16.76 -49.18
C ALA A 20 10.85 -16.00 -48.60
N GLY A 21 9.68 -16.65 -48.59
CA GLY A 21 8.40 -15.96 -48.34
C GLY A 21 7.99 -15.74 -46.89
N CYS A 22 8.67 -16.34 -45.92
CA CYS A 22 8.14 -16.35 -44.55
C CYS A 22 8.74 -15.36 -43.54
N HIS A 23 9.79 -14.63 -43.94
CA HIS A 23 10.44 -13.68 -43.02
C HIS A 23 9.85 -12.26 -43.01
N SER A 24 9.00 -11.91 -43.96
CA SER A 24 8.43 -10.57 -44.09
C SER A 24 6.93 -10.56 -44.34
N ALA A 25 6.18 -11.51 -43.76
CA ALA A 25 4.73 -11.50 -43.89
C ALA A 25 4.14 -10.24 -43.24
N PRO A 26 3.26 -9.46 -43.95
CA PRO A 26 2.55 -8.33 -43.36
C PRO A 26 1.77 -8.81 -42.14
N GLY A 27 1.93 -8.11 -40.99
CA GLY A 27 1.25 -8.45 -39.72
C GLY A 27 2.04 -9.42 -38.82
N LYS A 28 3.27 -9.87 -39.21
CA LYS A 28 4.12 -10.59 -38.28
C LYS A 28 4.59 -9.62 -37.17
N PRO A 29 4.34 -9.93 -35.89
CA PRO A 29 4.84 -9.10 -34.78
C PRO A 29 6.36 -8.95 -34.87
N VAL A 30 6.86 -7.76 -34.57
CA VAL A 30 8.31 -7.54 -34.44
C VAL A 30 8.80 -8.39 -33.29
N GLN A 31 9.92 -9.10 -33.47
CA GLN A 31 10.49 -9.96 -32.44
C GLN A 31 10.77 -9.12 -31.17
N GLY A 32 10.14 -9.46 -30.04
CA GLY A 32 10.18 -8.69 -28.79
C GLY A 32 9.01 -7.72 -28.58
N SER A 33 8.06 -7.59 -29.54
CA SER A 33 6.82 -6.83 -29.38
C SER A 33 5.66 -7.65 -28.82
N GLU A 34 5.91 -8.88 -28.35
CA GLU A 34 4.88 -9.68 -27.70
C GLU A 34 4.45 -8.99 -26.40
N GLU A 35 3.15 -8.75 -26.26
CA GLU A 35 2.60 -8.23 -25.02
C GLU A 35 2.92 -9.21 -23.89
N LYS A 36 3.49 -8.68 -22.81
CA LYS A 36 3.74 -9.49 -21.60
C LYS A 36 2.40 -9.93 -21.03
N ARG A 37 2.29 -11.20 -20.70
CA ARG A 37 1.11 -11.68 -19.97
C ARG A 37 0.99 -10.93 -18.63
N PRO A 38 -0.21 -10.67 -18.13
CA PRO A 38 -0.41 -9.93 -16.88
C PRO A 38 0.41 -10.47 -15.71
N ASP A 39 0.59 -11.80 -15.62
CA ASP A 39 1.37 -12.47 -14.57
C ASP A 39 2.90 -12.31 -14.73
N GLN A 40 3.37 -11.82 -15.85
CA GLN A 40 4.79 -11.54 -16.14
C GLN A 40 5.17 -10.07 -15.96
N VAL A 41 4.19 -9.20 -15.73
CA VAL A 41 4.44 -7.78 -15.47
C VAL A 41 4.96 -7.64 -14.04
N VAL A 42 6.21 -7.18 -13.90
CA VAL A 42 6.85 -6.89 -12.59
C VAL A 42 7.28 -5.44 -12.46
N ASP A 43 6.90 -4.59 -13.43
CA ASP A 43 7.16 -3.16 -13.38
C ASP A 43 6.39 -2.50 -12.23
N PHE A 44 7.11 -1.84 -11.34
CA PHE A 44 6.54 -1.25 -10.12
C PHE A 44 5.43 -0.25 -10.41
N LYS A 45 5.66 0.67 -11.36
CA LYS A 45 4.68 1.72 -11.66
C LYS A 45 3.38 1.14 -12.20
N THR A 46 3.49 0.14 -13.08
CA THR A 46 2.35 -0.57 -13.63
C THR A 46 1.58 -1.32 -12.54
N LEU A 47 2.28 -2.13 -11.74
CA LEU A 47 1.65 -2.92 -10.68
C LEU A 47 1.01 -2.02 -9.61
N TYR A 48 1.73 -1.00 -9.16
CA TYR A 48 1.24 -0.06 -8.16
C TYR A 48 0.04 0.73 -8.69
N GLY A 49 0.15 1.29 -9.89
CA GLY A 49 -0.90 2.08 -10.51
C GLY A 49 -2.21 1.31 -10.68
N GLN A 50 -2.11 0.05 -11.08
CA GLN A 50 -3.29 -0.79 -11.33
C GLN A 50 -3.94 -1.36 -10.05
N ASN A 51 -3.17 -1.56 -8.98
CA ASN A 51 -3.65 -2.31 -7.81
C ASN A 51 -3.72 -1.50 -6.52
N CYS A 52 -2.94 -0.42 -6.37
CA CYS A 52 -2.75 0.26 -5.08
C CYS A 52 -3.16 1.74 -5.11
N ALA A 53 -2.92 2.42 -6.26
CA ALA A 53 -3.02 3.86 -6.37
C ALA A 53 -4.41 4.43 -6.07
N ALA A 54 -5.48 3.68 -6.39
CA ALA A 54 -6.86 4.12 -6.15
C ALA A 54 -7.14 4.43 -4.68
N CYS A 55 -6.55 3.67 -3.76
CA CYS A 55 -6.73 3.85 -2.31
C CYS A 55 -5.58 4.59 -1.64
N HIS A 56 -4.34 4.34 -2.08
CA HIS A 56 -3.13 4.86 -1.46
C HIS A 56 -2.58 6.13 -2.14
N GLY A 57 -3.24 6.60 -3.21
CA GLY A 57 -2.80 7.74 -4.02
C GLY A 57 -1.78 7.38 -5.08
N GLU A 58 -1.71 8.16 -6.15
CA GLU A 58 -0.93 7.87 -7.36
C GLU A 58 0.56 7.64 -7.09
N ASN A 59 1.13 8.40 -6.15
CA ASN A 59 2.53 8.28 -5.74
C ASN A 59 2.67 7.80 -4.28
N GLY A 60 1.74 6.97 -3.81
CA GLY A 60 1.75 6.46 -2.44
C GLY A 60 1.35 7.49 -1.38
N ARG A 61 0.73 8.62 -1.78
CA ARG A 61 0.37 9.74 -0.90
C ARG A 61 -0.99 10.31 -1.27
N ASN A 62 -1.61 11.00 -0.31
CA ASN A 62 -2.87 11.72 -0.51
C ASN A 62 -4.04 10.84 -0.97
N GLY A 63 -3.98 9.54 -0.73
CA GLY A 63 -5.11 8.63 -0.88
C GLY A 63 -5.96 8.58 0.38
N ALA A 64 -7.08 7.86 0.31
CA ALA A 64 -7.95 7.62 1.46
C ALA A 64 -7.34 6.68 2.50
N ALA A 65 -6.42 5.80 2.09
CA ALA A 65 -5.71 4.85 2.94
C ALA A 65 -4.34 5.40 3.40
N VAL A 66 -3.65 4.65 4.26
CA VAL A 66 -2.33 5.02 4.78
C VAL A 66 -1.36 5.37 3.66
N SER A 67 -0.56 6.42 3.85
CA SER A 67 0.47 6.85 2.90
C SER A 67 1.60 5.82 2.82
N LEU A 68 1.67 5.05 1.73
CA LEU A 68 2.69 4.03 1.52
C LEU A 68 4.06 4.63 1.20
N ALA A 69 4.12 5.86 0.69
CA ALA A 69 5.37 6.58 0.43
C ALA A 69 5.87 7.37 1.64
N ASN A 70 5.26 7.20 2.81
CA ASN A 70 5.77 7.79 4.05
C ASN A 70 7.04 7.03 4.48
N PRO A 71 8.21 7.69 4.55
CA PRO A 71 9.46 7.00 4.84
C PRO A 71 9.55 6.45 6.28
N VAL A 72 8.80 7.01 7.23
CA VAL A 72 8.70 6.46 8.61
C VAL A 72 7.89 5.18 8.59
N TYR A 73 6.77 5.15 7.85
CA TYR A 73 5.99 3.92 7.62
C TYR A 73 6.86 2.82 7.02
N LEU A 74 7.61 3.13 5.96
CA LEU A 74 8.45 2.15 5.27
C LEU A 74 9.58 1.63 6.17
N ALA A 75 10.18 2.51 6.99
CA ALA A 75 11.24 2.13 7.92
C ALA A 75 10.72 1.19 9.03
N THR A 76 9.47 1.36 9.47
CA THR A 76 8.87 0.53 10.53
C THR A 76 8.24 -0.74 10.00
N ALA A 77 7.53 -0.68 8.87
CA ALA A 77 6.88 -1.83 8.25
C ALA A 77 7.89 -2.80 7.64
N GLY A 78 8.84 -2.30 6.89
CA GLY A 78 9.79 -3.11 6.14
C GLY A 78 9.15 -3.97 5.06
N VAL A 79 9.99 -4.54 4.19
CA VAL A 79 9.52 -5.34 3.03
C VAL A 79 8.63 -6.51 3.45
N ALA A 80 9.02 -7.23 4.52
CA ALA A 80 8.33 -8.46 4.93
C ALA A 80 6.87 -8.20 5.38
N ASN A 81 6.62 -7.14 6.16
CA ASN A 81 5.24 -6.80 6.56
C ASN A 81 4.42 -6.26 5.40
N ILE A 82 5.03 -5.49 4.49
CA ILE A 82 4.36 -5.02 3.28
C ILE A 82 3.94 -6.21 2.42
N GLN A 83 4.83 -7.19 2.19
CA GLN A 83 4.51 -8.42 1.47
C GLN A 83 3.36 -9.17 2.13
N ARG A 84 3.42 -9.40 3.44
CA ARG A 84 2.40 -10.12 4.19
C ARG A 84 1.04 -9.43 4.09
N ILE A 85 0.98 -8.11 4.31
CA ILE A 85 -0.27 -7.35 4.23
C ILE A 85 -0.83 -7.35 2.81
N THR A 86 0.02 -7.23 1.80
CA THR A 86 -0.42 -7.30 0.39
C THR A 86 -0.92 -8.70 0.04
N THR A 87 -0.27 -9.75 0.55
CA THR A 87 -0.67 -11.14 0.34
C THR A 87 -2.04 -11.43 0.96
N ASP A 88 -2.20 -11.11 2.24
CA ASP A 88 -3.34 -11.53 3.06
C ASP A 88 -4.51 -10.55 3.05
N GLY A 89 -4.27 -9.30 2.60
CA GLY A 89 -5.19 -8.20 2.83
C GLY A 89 -5.29 -7.84 4.32
N VAL A 90 -6.27 -7.00 4.66
CA VAL A 90 -6.57 -6.62 6.05
C VAL A 90 -8.02 -6.97 6.34
N PRO A 91 -8.29 -8.07 7.05
CA PRO A 91 -9.65 -8.52 7.34
C PRO A 91 -10.49 -7.43 8.00
N GLY A 92 -11.75 -7.31 7.59
CA GLY A 92 -12.68 -6.32 8.12
C GLY A 92 -12.45 -4.89 7.61
N THR A 93 -11.60 -4.70 6.61
CA THR A 93 -11.36 -3.40 5.96
C THR A 93 -11.56 -3.48 4.46
N SER A 94 -11.40 -2.35 3.77
CA SER A 94 -11.49 -2.27 2.30
C SER A 94 -10.23 -2.79 1.58
N MET A 95 -9.19 -3.22 2.29
CA MET A 95 -7.98 -3.76 1.67
C MET A 95 -8.10 -5.28 1.46
N PRO A 96 -8.37 -5.74 0.21
CA PRO A 96 -8.53 -7.17 -0.07
C PRO A 96 -7.18 -7.88 -0.10
N PRO A 97 -7.15 -9.22 -0.02
CA PRO A 97 -5.97 -10.00 -0.35
C PRO A 97 -5.65 -9.89 -1.84
N PHE A 98 -4.38 -9.64 -2.19
CA PHE A 98 -3.94 -9.55 -3.58
C PHE A 98 -3.33 -10.84 -4.11
N SER A 99 -2.88 -11.76 -3.25
CA SER A 99 -2.28 -13.01 -3.70
C SER A 99 -3.30 -13.93 -4.38
N LYS A 100 -2.89 -14.57 -5.48
CA LYS A 100 -3.66 -15.62 -6.15
C LYS A 100 -4.05 -16.75 -5.20
N SER A 101 -3.20 -17.11 -4.26
CA SER A 101 -3.48 -18.15 -3.26
C SER A 101 -4.59 -17.78 -2.27
N LYS A 102 -4.95 -16.51 -2.20
CA LYS A 102 -5.99 -15.94 -1.33
C LYS A 102 -7.19 -15.39 -2.10
N GLY A 103 -7.27 -15.69 -3.41
CA GLY A 103 -8.35 -15.22 -4.28
C GLY A 103 -8.09 -13.88 -4.97
N GLY A 104 -6.92 -13.29 -4.79
CA GLY A 104 -6.49 -12.08 -5.50
C GLY A 104 -5.94 -12.37 -6.90
N MET A 105 -5.31 -11.38 -7.52
CA MET A 105 -4.83 -11.46 -8.91
C MET A 105 -3.32 -11.49 -9.06
N LEU A 106 -2.55 -11.16 -8.03
CA LEU A 106 -1.10 -11.03 -8.10
C LEU A 106 -0.41 -12.37 -7.77
N THR A 107 0.68 -12.64 -8.49
CA THR A 107 1.61 -13.70 -8.16
C THR A 107 2.49 -13.31 -6.98
N ASP A 108 3.08 -14.28 -6.30
CA ASP A 108 4.04 -14.02 -5.21
C ASP A 108 5.25 -13.20 -5.69
N GLN A 109 5.69 -13.42 -6.95
CA GLN A 109 6.74 -12.62 -7.57
C GLN A 109 6.32 -11.15 -7.73
N GLN A 110 5.10 -10.87 -8.14
CA GLN A 110 4.58 -9.51 -8.28
C GLN A 110 4.46 -8.81 -6.92
N ILE A 111 3.98 -9.53 -5.90
CA ILE A 111 3.90 -9.00 -4.54
C ILE A 111 5.30 -8.70 -3.98
N ALA A 112 6.27 -9.59 -4.22
CA ALA A 112 7.65 -9.37 -3.81
C ALA A 112 8.27 -8.16 -4.51
N ALA A 113 8.05 -8.00 -5.83
CA ALA A 113 8.50 -6.84 -6.60
C ALA A 113 7.85 -5.55 -6.07
N LEU A 114 6.52 -5.52 -5.87
CA LEU A 114 5.82 -4.36 -5.31
C LEU A 114 6.40 -3.93 -3.97
N ALA A 115 6.56 -4.84 -3.02
CA ALA A 115 7.06 -4.51 -1.69
C ALA A 115 8.53 -4.07 -1.71
N GLY A 116 9.37 -4.74 -2.49
CA GLY A 116 10.79 -4.41 -2.62
C GLY A 116 11.01 -3.07 -3.29
N ASP A 117 10.34 -2.83 -4.42
CA ASP A 117 10.49 -1.60 -5.18
C ASP A 117 9.84 -0.40 -4.47
N MET A 118 8.76 -0.60 -3.73
CA MET A 118 8.16 0.43 -2.86
C MET A 118 9.18 0.97 -1.85
N VAL A 119 9.88 0.07 -1.16
CA VAL A 119 10.93 0.46 -0.20
C VAL A 119 12.11 1.10 -0.93
N LYS A 120 12.55 0.54 -2.04
CA LYS A 120 13.65 1.08 -2.85
C LYS A 120 13.36 2.49 -3.38
N GLU A 121 12.14 2.74 -3.84
CA GLU A 121 11.75 4.01 -4.46
C GLU A 121 11.49 5.12 -3.43
N TRP A 122 10.87 4.79 -2.29
CA TRP A 122 10.32 5.79 -1.38
C TRP A 122 10.95 5.80 0.02
N ALA A 123 11.72 4.80 0.42
CA ALA A 123 12.37 4.80 1.73
C ALA A 123 13.51 5.83 1.80
N LYS A 124 13.77 6.28 3.02
CA LYS A 124 14.94 7.09 3.37
C LYS A 124 15.74 6.32 4.41
N PRO A 125 16.76 5.56 4.02
CA PRO A 125 17.48 4.65 4.90
C PRO A 125 18.02 5.30 6.18
N ASP A 126 18.52 6.53 6.07
CA ASP A 126 19.17 7.25 7.18
C ASP A 126 18.19 7.94 8.13
N LEU A 127 16.87 7.91 7.81
CA LEU A 127 15.85 8.65 8.56
C LEU A 127 15.78 8.25 10.04
N MET A 128 16.07 6.98 10.35
CA MET A 128 16.00 6.41 11.70
C MET A 128 17.38 6.22 12.35
N THR A 129 18.44 6.77 11.77
CA THR A 129 19.79 6.64 12.34
C THR A 129 19.83 7.17 13.77
N GLY A 130 20.28 6.34 14.69
CA GLY A 130 20.36 6.67 16.14
C GLY A 130 19.00 6.68 16.86
N GLN A 131 17.92 6.24 16.24
CA GLN A 131 16.58 6.18 16.83
C GLN A 131 16.03 4.75 16.80
N THR A 132 15.24 4.40 17.81
CA THR A 132 14.51 3.13 17.86
C THR A 132 13.03 3.42 17.73
N PRO A 133 12.45 3.22 16.54
CA PRO A 133 11.03 3.46 16.34
C PRO A 133 10.20 2.42 17.11
N PRO A 134 8.93 2.73 17.44
CA PRO A 134 7.98 1.75 17.96
C PRO A 134 7.85 0.55 17.00
N ALA A 135 7.56 -0.63 17.54
CA ALA A 135 7.39 -1.82 16.73
C ALA A 135 6.24 -1.67 15.73
N PHE A 136 6.38 -2.25 14.53
CA PHE A 136 5.31 -2.20 13.52
C PHE A 136 3.99 -2.74 14.06
N ALA A 137 4.02 -3.93 14.67
CA ALA A 137 2.86 -4.55 15.31
C ALA A 137 3.02 -4.53 16.84
N SER A 138 1.91 -4.31 17.55
CA SER A 138 1.93 -4.50 19.01
C SER A 138 1.98 -5.98 19.35
N HIS A 139 2.72 -6.30 20.40
CA HIS A 139 2.81 -7.65 20.98
C HIS A 139 1.99 -7.79 22.25
N LEU A 140 1.43 -6.69 22.76
CA LEU A 140 0.67 -6.64 24.02
C LEU A 140 -0.73 -6.09 23.76
N PRO A 141 -1.72 -6.51 24.56
CA PRO A 141 -3.02 -5.87 24.57
C PRO A 141 -2.87 -4.45 25.14
N GLY A 142 -3.62 -3.49 24.57
CA GLY A 142 -3.64 -2.12 25.06
C GLY A 142 -4.63 -1.95 26.23
N ASP A 143 -4.34 -0.98 27.08
CA ASP A 143 -5.21 -0.51 28.16
C ASP A 143 -5.91 0.79 27.74
N ALA A 144 -7.22 0.72 27.50
CA ALA A 144 -7.99 1.87 27.03
C ALA A 144 -8.02 3.03 28.04
N ALA A 145 -7.95 2.76 29.34
CA ALA A 145 -7.95 3.83 30.36
C ALA A 145 -6.60 4.57 30.40
N LYS A 146 -5.49 3.86 30.20
CA LYS A 146 -4.17 4.48 30.00
C LYS A 146 -4.13 5.21 28.65
N GLY A 147 -4.72 4.61 27.60
CA GLY A 147 -4.83 5.17 26.26
C GLY A 147 -5.53 6.51 26.23
N GLN A 148 -6.63 6.67 26.97
CA GLN A 148 -7.29 7.97 27.12
C GLN A 148 -6.36 9.04 27.70
N LYS A 149 -5.60 8.68 28.73
CA LYS A 149 -4.63 9.63 29.36
C LYS A 149 -3.52 10.00 28.39
N ALA A 150 -2.96 9.01 27.67
CA ALA A 150 -1.94 9.25 26.68
C ALA A 150 -2.49 10.09 25.50
N PHE A 151 -3.71 9.82 25.04
CA PHE A 151 -4.39 10.59 24.02
C PHE A 151 -4.54 12.07 24.41
N LEU A 152 -4.96 12.35 25.64
CA LEU A 152 -5.06 13.71 26.17
C LEU A 152 -3.71 14.43 26.15
N THR A 153 -2.62 13.72 26.38
CA THR A 153 -1.26 14.28 26.39
C THR A 153 -0.74 14.57 24.99
N PHE A 154 -0.91 13.64 24.04
CA PHE A 154 -0.22 13.70 22.75
C PHE A 154 -1.12 14.11 21.58
N CYS A 155 -2.43 13.85 21.65
CA CYS A 155 -3.33 13.92 20.49
C CYS A 155 -4.43 14.98 20.63
N ALA A 156 -4.90 15.24 21.85
CA ALA A 156 -6.08 16.05 22.11
C ALA A 156 -5.98 17.49 21.60
N ARG A 157 -4.78 18.05 21.52
CA ARG A 157 -4.55 19.41 21.01
C ARG A 157 -5.10 19.59 19.59
N CYS A 158 -4.99 18.55 18.76
CA CYS A 158 -5.45 18.59 17.37
C CYS A 158 -6.76 17.83 17.18
N HIS A 159 -6.98 16.73 17.92
CA HIS A 159 -8.12 15.84 17.72
C HIS A 159 -9.29 16.06 18.69
N GLY A 160 -9.18 17.06 19.59
CA GLY A 160 -10.16 17.25 20.68
C GLY A 160 -9.99 16.23 21.82
N ALA A 161 -10.43 16.58 23.02
CA ALA A 161 -10.22 15.74 24.21
C ALA A 161 -10.97 14.40 24.16
N ASP A 162 -12.05 14.34 23.40
CA ASP A 162 -12.90 13.18 23.17
C ASP A 162 -12.67 12.49 21.80
N GLY A 163 -11.71 12.98 21.03
CA GLY A 163 -11.40 12.42 19.71
C GLY A 163 -12.41 12.78 18.61
N THR A 164 -13.37 13.67 18.87
CA THR A 164 -14.41 14.04 17.87
C THR A 164 -13.91 15.05 16.83
N GLY A 165 -12.65 15.46 16.93
CA GLY A 165 -12.04 16.44 16.04
C GLY A 165 -12.17 17.87 16.56
N THR A 166 -11.49 18.81 15.89
CA THR A 166 -11.53 20.23 16.24
C THR A 166 -11.12 21.09 15.04
N VAL A 167 -10.97 22.38 15.25
CA VAL A 167 -10.42 23.31 14.23
C VAL A 167 -9.10 23.84 14.74
N VAL A 168 -8.02 23.62 14.00
CA VAL A 168 -6.68 24.12 14.30
C VAL A 168 -6.21 25.00 13.15
N GLY A 169 -5.91 26.27 13.44
CA GLY A 169 -5.44 27.20 12.40
C GLY A 169 -6.41 27.40 11.23
N GLY A 170 -7.72 27.23 11.47
CA GLY A 170 -8.75 27.30 10.42
C GLY A 170 -8.94 25.99 9.62
N GLN A 171 -8.16 24.95 9.91
CA GLN A 171 -8.29 23.64 9.30
C GLN A 171 -9.11 22.70 10.19
N HIS A 172 -10.11 22.03 9.61
CA HIS A 172 -10.86 20.98 10.28
C HIS A 172 -10.02 19.72 10.43
N ILE A 173 -9.87 19.25 11.66
CA ILE A 173 -9.28 17.96 11.97
C ILE A 173 -10.45 16.97 12.19
N GLY A 174 -10.43 15.88 11.43
CA GLY A 174 -11.51 14.89 11.46
C GLY A 174 -11.62 14.12 12.76
N SER A 175 -12.82 13.57 13.00
CA SER A 175 -13.12 12.74 14.17
C SER A 175 -12.41 11.37 14.08
N LEU A 176 -11.70 11.00 15.14
CA LEU A 176 -11.18 9.66 15.35
C LEU A 176 -12.19 8.74 16.06
N ALA A 177 -13.28 9.32 16.58
CA ALA A 177 -14.38 8.59 17.22
C ALA A 177 -15.55 8.32 16.25
N ASP A 178 -15.42 8.71 14.97
CA ASP A 178 -16.44 8.47 13.96
C ASP A 178 -16.55 6.98 13.63
N SER A 179 -17.77 6.44 13.76
CA SER A 179 -18.02 5.01 13.59
C SER A 179 -17.83 4.54 12.14
N ALA A 180 -18.11 5.39 11.14
CA ALA A 180 -17.89 5.05 9.74
C ALA A 180 -16.39 4.99 9.44
N TYR A 181 -15.62 5.96 9.92
CA TYR A 181 -14.15 5.91 9.83
C TYR A 181 -13.59 4.65 10.49
N LEU A 182 -13.99 4.37 11.74
CA LEU A 182 -13.49 3.23 12.49
C LEU A 182 -13.89 1.88 11.92
N SER A 183 -14.93 1.82 11.09
CA SER A 183 -15.30 0.60 10.36
C SER A 183 -14.38 0.27 9.19
N LEU A 184 -13.65 1.27 8.69
CA LEU A 184 -12.77 1.14 7.51
C LEU A 184 -11.30 0.93 7.88
N VAL A 185 -10.91 1.20 9.13
CA VAL A 185 -9.53 1.12 9.59
C VAL A 185 -9.34 0.04 10.66
N SER A 186 -8.27 -0.73 10.55
CA SER A 186 -7.87 -1.70 11.56
C SER A 186 -7.03 -1.05 12.67
N ASP A 187 -6.88 -1.74 13.82
CA ASP A 187 -5.97 -1.30 14.88
C ASP A 187 -4.53 -1.17 14.38
N GLN A 188 -4.11 -2.08 13.50
CA GLN A 188 -2.80 -1.99 12.86
C GLN A 188 -2.67 -0.74 11.99
N ALA A 189 -3.72 -0.34 11.27
CA ALA A 189 -3.69 0.88 10.46
C ALA A 189 -3.63 2.13 11.35
N LEU A 190 -4.43 2.19 12.43
CA LEU A 190 -4.36 3.26 13.42
C LEU A 190 -2.95 3.38 14.02
N ARG A 191 -2.38 2.25 14.45
CA ARG A 191 -1.01 2.19 14.98
C ARG A 191 0.00 2.71 13.97
N SER A 192 -0.08 2.26 12.73
CA SER A 192 0.83 2.68 11.66
C SER A 192 0.73 4.18 11.38
N ILE A 193 -0.49 4.75 11.41
CA ILE A 193 -0.72 6.18 11.23
C ILE A 193 -0.14 6.98 12.40
N ILE A 194 -0.30 6.53 13.64
CA ILE A 194 0.28 7.21 14.81
C ILE A 194 1.82 7.18 14.74
N ILE A 195 2.40 6.03 14.38
CA ILE A 195 3.87 5.92 14.26
C ILE A 195 4.40 6.80 13.12
N ALA A 196 3.79 6.71 11.95
CA ALA A 196 4.31 7.36 10.75
C ALA A 196 3.91 8.82 10.60
N GLY A 197 2.82 9.24 11.25
CA GLY A 197 2.18 10.52 11.00
C GLY A 197 1.55 10.60 9.60
N GLN A 198 1.01 11.76 9.31
CA GLN A 198 0.51 12.17 7.99
C GLN A 198 1.04 13.59 7.70
N PRO A 199 2.33 13.73 7.38
CA PRO A 199 2.97 15.04 7.27
C PRO A 199 2.34 15.93 6.20
N GLU A 200 1.76 15.34 5.15
CA GLU A 200 1.02 16.06 4.12
C GLU A 200 -0.25 16.73 4.66
N GLN A 201 -0.77 16.25 5.79
CA GLN A 201 -1.96 16.77 6.47
C GLN A 201 -1.61 17.50 7.79
N GLY A 202 -0.32 17.66 8.07
CA GLY A 202 0.15 18.32 9.29
C GLY A 202 0.16 17.45 10.54
N MET A 203 -0.14 16.15 10.43
CA MET A 203 -0.02 15.22 11.54
C MET A 203 1.43 14.72 11.65
N PRO A 204 2.14 15.03 12.75
CA PRO A 204 3.52 14.60 12.95
C PRO A 204 3.61 13.09 13.19
N ASP A 205 4.82 12.54 13.07
CA ASP A 205 5.11 11.16 13.43
C ASP A 205 5.28 10.99 14.97
N TRP A 206 5.54 9.76 15.41
CA TRP A 206 5.68 9.39 16.82
C TRP A 206 6.72 10.19 17.62
N ARG A 207 7.69 10.81 16.93
CA ARG A 207 8.70 11.70 17.53
C ARG A 207 8.16 13.08 17.84
N SER A 208 7.14 13.43 17.10
CA SER A 208 6.32 14.62 17.08
C SER A 208 6.90 15.88 17.76
N ASP A 209 6.21 16.31 18.75
CA ASP A 209 6.48 17.56 19.45
C ASP A 209 7.74 17.53 20.34
N ALA A 210 8.44 16.41 20.44
CA ALA A 210 9.67 16.32 21.22
C ALA A 210 10.71 17.39 20.82
N ILE A 211 10.77 17.70 19.51
CA ILE A 211 11.68 18.72 18.99
C ILE A 211 11.12 20.14 19.23
N ALA A 212 9.80 20.32 19.09
CA ALA A 212 9.17 21.63 19.16
C ALA A 212 8.83 22.08 20.58
N THR A 213 8.49 21.13 21.49
CA THR A 213 7.99 21.43 22.84
C THR A 213 8.89 20.93 23.96
N GLY A 214 9.98 20.22 23.65
CA GLY A 214 10.81 19.52 24.64
C GLY A 214 10.13 18.30 25.27
N ALA A 215 8.97 17.88 24.75
CA ALA A 215 8.29 16.66 25.16
C ALA A 215 9.05 15.44 24.65
N ARG A 216 8.89 14.30 25.32
CA ARG A 216 9.44 13.04 24.83
C ARG A 216 8.61 12.46 23.69
N PRO A 217 9.18 11.59 22.83
CA PRO A 217 8.40 10.81 21.86
C PRO A 217 7.33 9.94 22.54
N ILE A 218 6.30 9.61 21.78
CA ILE A 218 5.26 8.65 22.21
C ILE A 218 5.89 7.26 22.29
N SER A 219 5.71 6.56 23.39
CA SER A 219 6.26 5.21 23.56
C SER A 219 5.42 4.16 22.83
N ASP A 220 6.02 2.98 22.61
CA ASP A 220 5.36 1.83 21.99
C ASP A 220 4.11 1.38 22.77
N GLU A 221 4.19 1.36 24.11
CA GLU A 221 3.07 1.03 24.98
C GLU A 221 1.95 2.09 24.86
N GLU A 222 2.28 3.37 24.92
CA GLU A 222 1.30 4.44 24.78
C GLU A 222 0.57 4.43 23.46
N ILE A 223 1.26 4.12 22.35
CA ILE A 223 0.62 3.96 21.04
C ILE A 223 -0.38 2.80 21.09
N THR A 224 -0.01 1.67 21.70
CA THR A 224 -0.86 0.50 21.85
C THR A 224 -2.10 0.85 22.67
N ASP A 225 -1.92 1.55 23.77
CA ASP A 225 -3.00 1.99 24.66
C ASP A 225 -3.93 3.01 23.98
N ILE A 226 -3.37 3.99 23.25
CA ILE A 226 -4.15 4.96 22.45
C ILE A 226 -5.02 4.25 21.43
N VAL A 227 -4.48 3.27 20.71
CA VAL A 227 -5.26 2.47 19.74
C VAL A 227 -6.38 1.73 20.43
N ALA A 228 -6.13 1.12 21.60
CA ALA A 228 -7.15 0.45 22.38
C ALA A 228 -8.27 1.41 22.82
N TRP A 229 -7.94 2.64 23.23
CA TRP A 229 -8.94 3.64 23.57
C TRP A 229 -9.76 4.08 22.35
N ILE A 230 -9.13 4.38 21.21
CA ILE A 230 -9.83 4.74 19.98
C ILE A 230 -10.78 3.58 19.57
N ALA A 231 -10.32 2.34 19.68
CA ALA A 231 -11.12 1.16 19.35
C ALA A 231 -12.39 1.01 20.21
N THR A 232 -12.47 1.59 21.42
CA THR A 232 -13.68 1.59 22.24
C THR A 232 -14.86 2.35 21.61
N HIS A 233 -14.58 3.24 20.64
CA HIS A 233 -15.60 3.99 19.90
C HIS A 233 -16.17 3.21 18.70
N ARG A 234 -15.67 2.02 18.40
CA ARG A 234 -16.25 1.15 17.36
C ARG A 234 -17.63 0.67 17.78
N ILE A 235 -18.55 0.66 16.82
CA ILE A 235 -19.88 0.07 16.97
C ILE A 235 -20.00 -1.19 16.13
N ALA A 236 -20.80 -2.14 16.57
CA ALA A 236 -20.93 -3.45 15.91
C ALA A 236 -21.51 -3.36 14.49
N THR A 237 -22.35 -2.37 14.22
CA THR A 237 -23.02 -2.18 12.93
C THR A 237 -22.89 -0.73 12.46
N PRO A 238 -21.69 -0.33 12.01
CA PRO A 238 -21.46 1.03 11.50
C PRO A 238 -22.27 1.24 10.21
N GLY A 239 -22.84 2.43 10.05
CA GLY A 239 -23.52 2.83 8.81
C GLY A 239 -24.94 2.28 8.65
N GLN A 240 -25.58 1.79 9.69
CA GLN A 240 -27.02 1.51 9.71
C GLN A 240 -27.80 2.76 10.20
N PRO A 241 -28.14 3.73 9.34
CA PRO A 241 -28.80 4.97 9.76
C PRO A 241 -30.26 4.76 10.13
N TYR A 242 -30.83 3.59 9.82
CA TYR A 242 -32.23 3.29 10.08
C TYR A 242 -32.37 2.15 11.07
N PRO A 243 -33.17 2.32 12.15
CA PRO A 243 -33.52 1.21 13.00
C PRO A 243 -34.15 0.10 12.15
N GLN A 244 -33.59 -1.09 12.20
CA GLN A 244 -34.27 -2.28 11.63
C GLN A 244 -35.63 -2.37 12.31
N LYS A 245 -36.71 -2.23 11.56
CA LYS A 245 -38.03 -2.51 12.09
C LYS A 245 -38.08 -3.97 12.56
N PRO A 246 -38.58 -4.22 13.80
CA PRO A 246 -38.80 -5.56 14.30
C PRO A 246 -39.77 -6.37 13.42
#